data_8f9d524ae8ed415c2028493d32e57db3
#
_entry.id   8f9d524ae8ed415c2028493d32e57db3
#
_cell.length_a   1.000
_cell.length_b   1.000
_cell.length_c   1.000
_cell.angle_alpha   90.00
_cell.angle_beta   90.00
_cell.angle_gamma   90.00
#
_symmetry.space_group_name_H-M   'P 1'
#
loop_
_entity.id
_entity.type
_entity.pdbx_description
1 polymer ?
#
loop_
_entity_poly.entity_id
_entity_poly.type
_entity_poly.pdbx_seq_one_letter_code
_entity_poly.pdbx_strand_id
1 'polypeptide(L)'
;EAREAAFQELLTVRTSYIRTYPNRNFPVNARDNAVYDHLLSALKCDNLEEYKQKATEQAKSAVEHFRDDFMYKIRSAIREALIRKDELNRIISRLDFGKDKYQFIIGRNKGPDGRFYDMFMDDSLDINPADLNYSYENQMDLFTIEHEKQYGDLMNELISIFIPPENAAPDQMDEAWRNMDKYSDYRTYL
;
A
#
# COMPACT_ATOMS: atom_id res chain seq x y z
N GLU A 1 -33.82 39.22 30.07
CA GLU A 1 -34.26 37.80 30.20
C GLU A 1 -33.72 36.92 29.07
N ALA A 2 -33.97 37.21 27.78
CA ALA A 2 -33.53 36.41 26.64
C ALA A 2 -32.00 36.25 26.55
N ARG A 3 -31.23 37.31 26.83
CA ARG A 3 -29.75 37.27 26.84
C ARG A 3 -29.19 36.40 27.95
N GLU A 4 -29.84 36.39 29.10
CA GLU A 4 -29.40 35.56 30.23
C GLU A 4 -29.70 34.08 29.98
N ALA A 5 -30.89 33.78 29.40
CA ALA A 5 -31.22 32.42 29.01
C ALA A 5 -30.23 31.85 27.96
N ALA A 6 -29.86 32.62 26.95
CA ALA A 6 -28.88 32.24 25.95
C ALA A 6 -27.49 32.02 26.58
N PHE A 7 -27.09 32.81 27.58
CA PHE A 7 -25.84 32.61 28.27
C PHE A 7 -25.84 31.34 29.12
N GLN A 8 -26.94 30.97 29.76
CA GLN A 8 -27.06 29.70 30.50
C GLN A 8 -26.99 28.49 29.56
N GLU A 9 -27.60 28.58 28.38
CA GLU A 9 -27.48 27.55 27.36
C GLU A 9 -26.00 27.38 26.89
N LEU A 10 -25.32 28.50 26.63
CA LEU A 10 -23.88 28.50 26.28
C LEU A 10 -23.02 27.87 27.38
N LEU A 11 -23.26 28.14 28.65
CA LEU A 11 -22.56 27.52 29.78
C LEU A 11 -22.76 26.00 29.77
N THR A 12 -23.96 25.53 29.48
CA THR A 12 -24.27 24.08 29.42
C THR A 12 -23.47 23.41 28.31
N VAL A 13 -23.47 23.99 27.12
CA VAL A 13 -22.72 23.47 25.96
C VAL A 13 -21.21 23.45 26.25
N ARG A 14 -20.64 24.51 26.79
CA ARG A 14 -19.21 24.60 27.14
C ARG A 14 -18.81 23.60 28.20
N THR A 15 -19.64 23.40 29.22
CA THR A 15 -19.41 22.40 30.27
C THR A 15 -19.38 20.99 29.69
N SER A 16 -20.32 20.68 28.81
CA SER A 16 -20.34 19.41 28.10
C SER A 16 -19.09 19.23 27.23
N TYR A 17 -18.65 20.26 26.52
CA TYR A 17 -17.44 20.22 25.71
C TYR A 17 -16.19 19.92 26.54
N ILE A 18 -16.00 20.61 27.68
CA ILE A 18 -14.83 20.36 28.55
C ILE A 18 -14.89 18.99 29.22
N ARG A 19 -16.07 18.45 29.50
CA ARG A 19 -16.22 17.08 30.00
C ARG A 19 -15.75 16.07 28.96
N THR A 20 -16.07 16.32 27.69
CA THR A 20 -15.65 15.44 26.58
C THR A 20 -14.16 15.57 26.29
N TYR A 21 -13.60 16.77 26.44
CA TYR A 21 -12.19 17.09 26.16
C TYR A 21 -11.48 17.67 27.39
N PRO A 22 -11.19 16.85 28.42
CA PRO A 22 -10.68 17.33 29.71
C PRO A 22 -9.30 17.99 29.65
N ASN A 23 -8.52 17.72 28.62
CA ASN A 23 -7.21 18.35 28.38
C ASN A 23 -7.32 19.80 27.86
N ARG A 24 -8.52 20.28 27.56
CA ARG A 24 -8.81 21.64 27.11
C ARG A 24 -9.23 22.49 28.32
N ASN A 25 -8.29 23.21 28.92
CA ASN A 25 -8.57 24.03 30.11
C ASN A 25 -9.15 25.41 29.71
N PHE A 26 -10.36 25.44 29.14
CA PHE A 26 -11.02 26.65 28.67
C PHE A 26 -11.97 27.25 29.71
N PRO A 27 -12.06 28.59 29.83
CA PRO A 27 -12.95 29.24 30.78
C PRO A 27 -14.41 29.09 30.35
N VAL A 28 -15.20 28.33 31.12
CA VAL A 28 -16.62 28.07 30.84
C VAL A 28 -17.47 29.32 30.95
N ASN A 29 -17.17 30.19 31.92
CA ASN A 29 -17.93 31.36 32.30
C ASN A 29 -17.51 32.68 31.63
N ALA A 30 -16.60 32.63 30.67
CA ALA A 30 -16.23 33.81 29.87
C ALA A 30 -17.41 34.29 29.05
N ARG A 31 -17.60 35.64 28.97
CA ARG A 31 -18.71 36.26 28.21
C ARG A 31 -18.45 36.35 26.71
N ASP A 32 -17.22 36.10 26.30
CA ASP A 32 -16.78 36.06 24.91
C ASP A 32 -16.48 34.63 24.45
N ASN A 33 -16.26 34.43 23.16
CA ASN A 33 -15.88 33.17 22.55
C ASN A 33 -14.41 33.13 22.13
N ALA A 34 -13.60 34.14 22.48
CA ALA A 34 -12.27 34.34 21.89
C ALA A 34 -11.40 33.07 21.90
N VAL A 35 -11.41 32.31 23.00
CA VAL A 35 -10.59 31.08 23.13
C VAL A 35 -11.12 29.97 22.21
N TYR A 36 -12.44 29.83 22.07
CA TYR A 36 -13.07 28.84 21.22
C TYR A 36 -12.92 29.22 19.73
N ASP A 37 -13.05 30.51 19.41
CA ASP A 37 -12.86 31.04 18.05
C ASP A 37 -11.40 30.90 17.61
N HIS A 38 -10.46 31.16 18.50
CA HIS A 38 -9.04 30.94 18.24
C HIS A 38 -8.74 29.46 17.97
N LEU A 39 -9.27 28.54 18.81
CA LEU A 39 -9.13 27.11 18.58
C LEU A 39 -9.75 26.69 17.25
N LEU A 40 -10.95 27.17 16.94
CA LEU A 40 -11.65 26.86 15.69
C LEU A 40 -10.84 27.34 14.47
N SER A 41 -10.27 28.54 14.55
CA SER A 41 -9.43 29.08 13.50
C SER A 41 -8.13 28.27 13.33
N ALA A 42 -7.45 27.94 14.43
CA ALA A 42 -6.26 27.12 14.39
C ALA A 42 -6.55 25.72 13.83
N LEU A 43 -7.66 25.09 14.21
CA LEU A 43 -8.05 23.78 13.68
C LEU A 43 -8.39 23.83 12.19
N LYS A 44 -9.03 24.91 11.72
CA LYS A 44 -9.42 25.05 10.31
C LYS A 44 -8.26 25.46 9.40
N CYS A 45 -7.42 26.37 9.84
CA CYS A 45 -6.42 26.98 8.97
C CYS A 45 -5.05 26.30 9.07
N ASP A 46 -4.60 25.93 10.26
CA ASP A 46 -3.23 25.47 10.45
C ASP A 46 -3.15 23.96 10.67
N ASN A 47 -3.96 23.42 11.60
CA ASN A 47 -3.82 22.02 11.99
C ASN A 47 -4.50 21.06 11.02
N LEU A 48 -5.65 21.40 10.43
CA LEU A 48 -6.40 20.50 9.56
C LEU A 48 -5.61 20.23 8.26
N GLU A 49 -5.03 21.25 7.65
CA GLU A 49 -4.24 21.09 6.42
C GLU A 49 -2.95 20.32 6.71
N GLU A 50 -2.28 20.61 7.82
CA GLU A 50 -1.10 19.83 8.24
C GLU A 50 -1.43 18.35 8.50
N TYR A 51 -2.54 18.08 9.18
CA TYR A 51 -2.99 16.70 9.40
C TYR A 51 -3.39 15.98 8.11
N LYS A 52 -4.08 16.66 7.21
CA LYS A 52 -4.40 16.10 5.88
C LYS A 52 -3.13 15.79 5.10
N GLN A 53 -2.18 16.71 5.07
CA GLN A 53 -0.91 16.50 4.37
C GLN A 53 -0.15 15.31 4.95
N LYS A 54 0.00 15.25 6.27
CA LYS A 54 0.66 14.11 6.96
C LYS A 54 -0.07 12.78 6.69
N ALA A 55 -1.40 12.78 6.74
CA ALA A 55 -2.18 11.58 6.45
C ALA A 55 -1.99 11.12 4.99
N THR A 56 -1.96 12.07 4.05
CA THR A 56 -1.72 11.78 2.63
C THR A 56 -0.32 11.24 2.40
N GLU A 57 0.70 11.85 3.03
CA GLU A 57 2.09 11.39 2.95
C GLU A 57 2.26 9.99 3.54
N GLN A 58 1.64 9.72 4.69
CA GLN A 58 1.67 8.40 5.31
C GLN A 58 0.95 7.35 4.47
N ALA A 59 -0.19 7.69 3.87
CA ALA A 59 -0.90 6.79 2.98
C ALA A 59 -0.07 6.47 1.73
N LYS A 60 0.58 7.49 1.14
CA LYS A 60 1.48 7.31 0.00
C LYS A 60 2.65 6.40 0.36
N SER A 61 3.32 6.66 1.47
CA SER A 61 4.44 5.84 1.95
C SER A 61 4.01 4.39 2.22
N ALA A 62 2.83 4.18 2.79
CA ALA A 62 2.30 2.83 3.02
C ALA A 62 2.06 2.07 1.71
N VAL A 63 1.55 2.73 0.68
CA VAL A 63 1.36 2.14 -0.67
C VAL A 63 2.71 1.81 -1.31
N GLU A 64 3.70 2.69 -1.20
CA GLU A 64 5.06 2.45 -1.71
C GLU A 64 5.71 1.25 -1.03
N HIS A 65 5.68 1.18 0.29
CA HIS A 65 6.20 0.02 1.04
C HIS A 65 5.46 -1.29 0.69
N PHE A 66 4.14 -1.22 0.55
CA PHE A 66 3.36 -2.37 0.13
C PHE A 66 3.79 -2.84 -1.27
N ARG A 67 3.94 -1.92 -2.22
CA ARG A 67 4.39 -2.20 -3.58
C ARG A 67 5.73 -2.94 -3.57
N ASP A 68 6.71 -2.39 -2.87
CA ASP A 68 8.07 -2.94 -2.85
C ASP A 68 8.12 -4.33 -2.20
N ASP A 69 7.43 -4.51 -1.07
CA ASP A 69 7.31 -5.81 -0.38
C ASP A 69 6.59 -6.85 -1.26
N PHE A 70 5.53 -6.44 -1.93
CA PHE A 70 4.76 -7.29 -2.80
C PHE A 70 5.58 -7.75 -4.00
N MET A 71 6.25 -6.81 -4.66
CA MET A 71 7.16 -7.09 -5.78
C MET A 71 8.23 -8.10 -5.40
N TYR A 72 8.91 -7.85 -4.29
CA TYR A 72 9.97 -8.73 -3.80
C TYR A 72 9.44 -10.15 -3.50
N LYS A 73 8.32 -10.26 -2.80
CA LYS A 73 7.74 -11.56 -2.42
C LYS A 73 7.31 -12.39 -3.62
N ILE A 74 6.59 -11.78 -4.57
CA ILE A 74 6.13 -12.48 -5.77
C ILE A 74 7.33 -12.89 -6.64
N ARG A 75 8.28 -11.98 -6.89
CA ARG A 75 9.51 -12.30 -7.64
C ARG A 75 10.27 -13.46 -7.00
N SER A 76 10.48 -13.41 -5.69
CA SER A 76 11.19 -14.47 -4.96
C SER A 76 10.47 -15.81 -5.09
N ALA A 77 9.14 -15.84 -4.95
CA ALA A 77 8.33 -17.04 -5.07
C ALA A 77 8.37 -17.64 -6.51
N ILE A 78 8.30 -16.79 -7.54
CA ILE A 78 8.43 -17.23 -8.93
C ILE A 78 9.83 -17.84 -9.17
N ARG A 79 10.90 -17.17 -8.73
CA ARG A 79 12.27 -17.67 -8.87
C ARG A 79 12.47 -19.01 -8.17
N GLU A 80 11.97 -19.13 -6.94
CA GLU A 80 12.03 -20.38 -6.19
C GLU A 80 11.29 -21.51 -6.92
N ALA A 81 10.11 -21.24 -7.47
CA ALA A 81 9.36 -22.21 -8.26
C ALA A 81 10.12 -22.67 -9.51
N LEU A 82 10.78 -21.74 -10.23
CA LEU A 82 11.59 -22.07 -11.41
C LEU A 82 12.83 -22.90 -11.03
N ILE A 83 13.52 -22.56 -9.94
CA ILE A 83 14.66 -23.33 -9.44
C ILE A 83 14.21 -24.75 -9.07
N ARG A 84 13.12 -24.89 -8.32
CA ARG A 84 12.58 -26.21 -7.95
C ARG A 84 12.16 -27.04 -9.17
N LYS A 85 11.57 -26.40 -10.18
CA LYS A 85 11.26 -27.06 -11.46
C LYS A 85 12.52 -27.63 -12.10
N ASP A 86 13.61 -26.87 -12.14
CA ASP A 86 14.88 -27.32 -12.76
C ASP A 86 15.53 -28.44 -11.94
N GLU A 87 15.46 -28.39 -10.62
CA GLU A 87 15.92 -29.47 -9.74
C GLU A 87 15.12 -30.76 -9.96
N LEU A 88 13.79 -30.66 -10.03
CA LEU A 88 12.92 -31.80 -10.31
C LEU A 88 13.21 -32.40 -11.69
N ASN A 89 13.38 -31.57 -12.69
CA ASN A 89 13.73 -32.03 -14.04
C ASN A 89 15.10 -32.73 -14.07
N ARG A 90 16.07 -32.26 -13.27
CA ARG A 90 17.38 -32.92 -13.13
C ARG A 90 17.25 -34.30 -12.48
N ILE A 91 16.36 -34.45 -11.51
CA ILE A 91 16.07 -35.74 -10.87
C ILE A 91 15.38 -36.66 -11.86
N ILE A 92 14.30 -36.20 -12.53
CA ILE A 92 13.53 -36.98 -13.48
C ILE A 92 14.40 -37.45 -14.65
N SER A 93 15.31 -36.59 -15.15
CA SER A 93 16.21 -36.97 -16.25
C SER A 93 17.14 -38.13 -15.96
N ARG A 94 17.36 -38.47 -14.65
CA ARG A 94 18.19 -39.58 -14.20
C ARG A 94 17.40 -40.86 -13.99
N LEU A 95 16.06 -40.78 -14.01
CA LEU A 95 15.20 -41.94 -13.86
C LEU A 95 15.01 -42.64 -15.22
N ASP A 96 14.96 -43.95 -15.22
CA ASP A 96 14.70 -44.74 -16.40
C ASP A 96 13.19 -44.97 -16.56
N PHE A 97 12.60 -44.35 -17.56
CA PHE A 97 11.20 -44.53 -17.94
C PHE A 97 11.07 -45.31 -19.26
N GLY A 98 12.10 -46.06 -19.63
CA GLY A 98 12.14 -46.81 -20.88
C GLY A 98 12.29 -45.86 -22.09
N LYS A 99 11.27 -45.87 -22.99
CA LYS A 99 11.28 -45.01 -24.17
C LYS A 99 10.75 -43.60 -23.94
N ASP A 100 10.08 -43.35 -22.81
CA ASP A 100 9.41 -42.10 -22.51
C ASP A 100 10.38 -41.15 -21.76
N LYS A 101 10.21 -39.86 -22.07
CA LYS A 101 10.93 -38.78 -21.35
C LYS A 101 9.90 -37.84 -20.75
N TYR A 102 10.05 -37.54 -19.50
CA TYR A 102 9.16 -36.65 -18.76
C TYR A 102 9.92 -35.42 -18.31
N GLN A 103 9.23 -34.28 -18.34
CA GLN A 103 9.73 -33.04 -17.78
C GLN A 103 8.59 -32.17 -17.28
N PHE A 104 8.84 -31.39 -16.25
CA PHE A 104 7.96 -30.30 -15.83
C PHE A 104 8.24 -29.06 -16.66
N ILE A 105 7.20 -28.45 -17.19
CA ILE A 105 7.28 -27.20 -17.91
C ILE A 105 6.47 -26.17 -17.09
N ILE A 106 7.16 -25.15 -16.59
CA ILE A 106 6.57 -24.01 -15.93
C ILE A 106 7.07 -22.77 -16.68
N GLY A 107 6.19 -21.88 -17.02
CA GLY A 107 6.50 -20.63 -17.70
C GLY A 107 5.38 -19.63 -17.56
N ARG A 108 5.56 -18.47 -18.13
CA ARG A 108 4.61 -17.37 -18.13
C ARG A 108 3.19 -17.83 -18.44
N ASN A 109 2.22 -17.40 -17.62
CA ASN A 109 0.81 -17.58 -17.90
C ASN A 109 0.44 -16.90 -19.25
N LYS A 110 -0.27 -17.65 -20.12
CA LYS A 110 -0.73 -17.15 -21.43
C LYS A 110 -2.01 -16.33 -21.35
N GLY A 111 -2.66 -16.31 -20.19
CA GLY A 111 -3.85 -15.52 -19.94
C GLY A 111 -3.53 -14.04 -19.61
N PRO A 112 -4.56 -13.25 -19.31
CA PRO A 112 -4.41 -11.82 -19.08
C PRO A 112 -3.49 -11.49 -17.87
N ASP A 113 -3.45 -12.34 -16.86
CA ASP A 113 -2.65 -12.13 -15.66
C ASP A 113 -1.14 -12.33 -15.90
N GLY A 114 -0.78 -13.06 -16.96
CA GLY A 114 0.62 -13.27 -17.34
C GLY A 114 1.36 -12.01 -17.79
N ARG A 115 0.66 -10.92 -18.09
CA ARG A 115 1.28 -9.62 -18.40
C ARG A 115 2.10 -9.06 -17.24
N PHE A 116 1.74 -9.40 -16.01
CA PHE A 116 2.49 -8.99 -14.83
C PHE A 116 3.80 -9.78 -14.62
N TYR A 117 3.94 -10.94 -15.27
CA TYR A 117 5.13 -11.78 -15.13
C TYR A 117 6.41 -11.04 -15.52
N ASP A 118 6.39 -10.34 -16.66
CA ASP A 118 7.58 -9.63 -17.15
C ASP A 118 7.98 -8.50 -16.19
N MET A 119 7.00 -7.81 -15.60
CA MET A 119 7.23 -6.79 -14.58
C MET A 119 7.93 -7.35 -13.34
N PHE A 120 7.50 -8.53 -12.85
CA PHE A 120 8.13 -9.17 -11.69
C PHE A 120 9.51 -9.73 -11.98
N MET A 121 9.76 -10.18 -13.23
CA MET A 121 10.98 -10.90 -13.60
C MET A 121 11.98 -10.02 -14.35
N ASP A 122 11.72 -8.72 -14.44
CA ASP A 122 12.63 -7.78 -15.09
C ASP A 122 13.99 -7.74 -14.39
N ASP A 123 15.07 -7.79 -15.16
CA ASP A 123 16.45 -7.82 -14.66
C ASP A 123 16.85 -6.51 -13.97
N SER A 124 16.18 -5.40 -14.26
CA SER A 124 16.39 -4.12 -13.58
C SER A 124 16.13 -4.17 -12.07
N LEU A 125 15.37 -5.17 -11.62
CA LEU A 125 15.14 -5.44 -10.19
C LEU A 125 16.24 -6.29 -9.55
N ASP A 126 17.22 -6.79 -10.32
CA ASP A 126 18.37 -7.56 -9.83
C ASP A 126 19.53 -6.62 -9.46
N ILE A 127 19.43 -6.04 -8.28
CA ILE A 127 20.57 -5.32 -7.70
C ILE A 127 21.57 -6.36 -7.24
N ASN A 128 22.72 -6.42 -7.92
CA ASN A 128 23.82 -7.26 -7.46
C ASN A 128 24.47 -6.61 -6.22
N PRO A 129 24.43 -7.27 -5.03
CA PRO A 129 25.05 -6.71 -3.83
C PRO A 129 26.55 -6.41 -3.97
N ALA A 130 27.23 -7.01 -4.94
CA ALA A 130 28.65 -6.77 -5.22
C ALA A 130 28.91 -5.42 -5.93
N ASP A 131 27.92 -4.87 -6.62
CA ASP A 131 28.02 -3.58 -7.33
C ASP A 131 27.73 -2.39 -6.41
N LEU A 132 27.36 -2.65 -5.16
CA LEU A 132 26.96 -1.65 -4.15
C LEU A 132 28.13 -0.85 -3.54
N ASN A 133 29.36 -0.96 -4.04
CA ASN A 133 30.53 -0.30 -3.46
C ASN A 133 30.67 1.20 -3.81
N TYR A 134 29.82 1.75 -4.66
CA TYR A 134 29.83 3.18 -4.99
C TYR A 134 28.42 3.77 -5.05
N SER A 135 28.08 4.60 -4.07
CA SER A 135 26.90 5.47 -4.01
C SER A 135 25.56 4.75 -4.02
N TYR A 136 25.22 4.19 -2.87
CA TYR A 136 24.00 3.43 -2.60
C TYR A 136 22.69 4.12 -3.07
N GLU A 137 22.59 5.42 -2.88
CA GLU A 137 21.36 6.18 -3.20
C GLU A 137 21.15 6.37 -4.71
N ASN A 138 22.20 6.65 -5.47
CA ASN A 138 22.03 7.02 -6.88
C ASN A 138 21.81 5.83 -7.83
N GLN A 139 22.24 4.62 -7.48
CA GLN A 139 22.02 3.44 -8.34
C GLN A 139 20.66 2.80 -8.11
N MET A 140 20.20 2.75 -6.87
CA MET A 140 18.83 2.29 -6.59
C MET A 140 17.81 3.17 -7.28
N ASP A 141 17.99 4.48 -7.26
CA ASP A 141 17.09 5.44 -7.92
C ASP A 141 17.02 5.22 -9.44
N LEU A 142 18.16 4.95 -10.10
CA LEU A 142 18.18 4.81 -11.55
C LEU A 142 17.42 3.54 -12.03
N PHE A 143 17.65 2.40 -11.38
CA PHE A 143 16.97 1.14 -11.70
C PHE A 143 15.48 1.21 -11.35
N THR A 144 15.14 1.81 -10.23
CA THR A 144 13.74 2.05 -9.84
C THR A 144 13.03 2.97 -10.83
N ILE A 145 13.69 4.03 -11.29
CA ILE A 145 13.15 4.97 -12.29
C ILE A 145 12.92 4.28 -13.64
N GLU A 146 13.84 3.44 -14.10
CA GLU A 146 13.70 2.73 -15.37
C GLU A 146 12.58 1.68 -15.32
N HIS A 147 12.51 0.92 -14.25
CA HIS A 147 11.44 -0.02 -14.00
C HIS A 147 10.08 0.69 -13.87
N GLU A 148 10.01 1.79 -13.14
CA GLU A 148 8.79 2.58 -12.97
C GLU A 148 8.34 3.21 -14.29
N LYS A 149 9.28 3.66 -15.13
CA LYS A 149 8.97 4.19 -16.46
C LYS A 149 8.40 3.12 -17.39
N GLN A 150 8.87 1.88 -17.27
CA GLN A 150 8.44 0.78 -18.10
C GLN A 150 7.15 0.13 -17.60
N TYR A 151 7.02 -0.05 -16.31
CA TYR A 151 5.96 -0.84 -15.68
C TYR A 151 5.06 -0.06 -14.71
N GLY A 152 5.28 1.25 -14.54
CA GLY A 152 4.54 2.06 -13.55
C GLY A 152 3.03 2.00 -13.73
N ASP A 153 2.55 2.10 -14.97
CA ASP A 153 1.11 2.00 -15.26
C ASP A 153 0.56 0.60 -14.91
N LEU A 154 1.32 -0.44 -15.25
CA LEU A 154 0.94 -1.83 -14.97
C LEU A 154 0.96 -2.12 -13.46
N MET A 155 1.92 -1.54 -12.76
CA MET A 155 2.00 -1.62 -11.31
C MET A 155 0.83 -0.89 -10.63
N ASN A 156 0.51 0.31 -11.09
CA ASN A 156 -0.63 1.08 -10.57
C ASN A 156 -1.95 0.35 -10.83
N GLU A 157 -2.09 -0.29 -11.98
CA GLU A 157 -3.23 -1.15 -12.28
C GLU A 157 -3.32 -2.31 -11.27
N LEU A 158 -2.21 -3.00 -11.03
CA LEU A 158 -2.17 -4.11 -10.05
C LEU A 158 -2.51 -3.64 -8.63
N ILE A 159 -1.96 -2.52 -8.20
CA ILE A 159 -2.26 -1.93 -6.88
C ILE A 159 -3.73 -1.54 -6.77
N SER A 160 -4.32 -0.99 -7.83
CA SER A 160 -5.74 -0.59 -7.84
C SER A 160 -6.70 -1.77 -7.66
N ILE A 161 -6.26 -2.99 -7.99
CA ILE A 161 -7.03 -4.21 -7.78
C ILE A 161 -7.14 -4.56 -6.28
N PHE A 162 -6.14 -4.17 -5.48
CA PHE A 162 -6.09 -4.44 -4.05
C PHE A 162 -6.76 -3.36 -3.19
N ILE A 163 -6.77 -2.12 -3.67
CA ILE A 163 -7.26 -0.97 -2.91
C ILE A 163 -8.69 -0.65 -3.34
N PRO A 164 -9.69 -0.97 -2.52
CA PRO A 164 -11.07 -0.61 -2.83
C PRO A 164 -11.24 0.92 -2.79
N PRO A 165 -12.23 1.50 -3.51
CA PRO A 165 -12.56 2.92 -3.41
C PRO A 165 -12.89 3.34 -1.96
N GLU A 166 -12.65 4.60 -1.60
CA GLU A 166 -12.91 5.13 -0.24
C GLU A 166 -14.34 4.87 0.28
N ASN A 167 -15.32 4.80 -0.63
CA ASN A 167 -16.72 4.52 -0.31
C ASN A 167 -17.20 3.19 -0.89
N ALA A 168 -16.30 2.17 -0.88
CA ALA A 168 -16.62 0.86 -1.42
C ALA A 168 -17.83 0.21 -0.72
N ALA A 169 -18.74 -0.33 -1.51
CA ALA A 169 -19.81 -1.16 -1.01
C ALA A 169 -19.26 -2.52 -0.48
N PRO A 170 -19.99 -3.22 0.40
CA PRO A 170 -19.52 -4.49 0.97
C PRO A 170 -19.12 -5.53 -0.08
N ASP A 171 -19.82 -5.61 -1.20
CA ASP A 171 -19.50 -6.50 -2.32
C ASP A 171 -18.17 -6.15 -3.01
N GLN A 172 -17.85 -4.86 -3.13
CA GLN A 172 -16.56 -4.39 -3.65
C GLN A 172 -15.39 -4.69 -2.68
N MET A 173 -15.65 -4.63 -1.39
CA MET A 173 -14.69 -5.06 -0.37
C MET A 173 -14.39 -6.57 -0.48
N ASP A 174 -15.43 -7.40 -0.61
CA ASP A 174 -15.29 -8.84 -0.79
C ASP A 174 -14.57 -9.19 -2.11
N GLU A 175 -14.78 -8.41 -3.15
CA GLU A 175 -14.06 -8.54 -4.41
C GLU A 175 -12.57 -8.19 -4.25
N ALA A 176 -12.25 -7.10 -3.56
CA ALA A 176 -10.86 -6.71 -3.28
C ALA A 176 -10.12 -7.79 -2.47
N TRP A 177 -10.77 -8.40 -1.48
CA TRP A 177 -10.20 -9.52 -0.72
C TRP A 177 -9.93 -10.75 -1.59
N ARG A 178 -10.87 -11.14 -2.44
CA ARG A 178 -10.69 -12.26 -3.39
C ARG A 178 -9.57 -11.99 -4.38
N ASN A 179 -9.47 -10.75 -4.84
CA ASN A 179 -8.40 -10.32 -5.71
C ASN A 179 -7.05 -10.35 -5.00
N MET A 180 -6.99 -9.92 -3.74
CA MET A 180 -5.77 -10.01 -2.93
C MET A 180 -5.29 -11.46 -2.82
N ASP A 181 -6.16 -12.41 -2.51
CA ASP A 181 -5.81 -13.83 -2.45
C ASP A 181 -5.31 -14.35 -3.81
N LYS A 182 -6.01 -14.02 -4.89
CA LYS A 182 -5.64 -14.46 -6.25
C LYS A 182 -4.28 -13.93 -6.67
N TYR A 183 -4.07 -12.61 -6.54
CA TYR A 183 -2.85 -11.96 -7.04
C TYR A 183 -1.66 -12.05 -6.08
N SER A 184 -1.88 -12.45 -4.82
CA SER A 184 -0.78 -12.82 -3.91
C SER A 184 -0.24 -14.24 -4.17
N ASP A 185 -0.92 -15.04 -4.94
CA ASP A 185 -0.45 -16.35 -5.36
C ASP A 185 0.40 -16.22 -6.63
N TYR A 186 1.70 -16.49 -6.52
CA TYR A 186 2.63 -16.42 -7.65
C TYR A 186 2.24 -17.30 -8.84
N ARG A 187 1.44 -18.37 -8.60
CA ARG A 187 0.94 -19.26 -9.66
C ARG A 187 0.00 -18.56 -10.63
N THR A 188 -0.57 -17.43 -10.24
CA THR A 188 -1.39 -16.59 -11.12
C THR A 188 -0.60 -16.09 -12.32
N TYR A 189 0.71 -15.95 -12.19
CA TYR A 189 1.60 -15.37 -13.20
C TYR A 189 2.35 -16.42 -14.04
N LEU A 190 2.36 -17.68 -13.57
CA LEU A 190 3.00 -18.84 -14.23
C LEU A 190 2.00 -19.74 -15.03
#